data_40157365cd33347c621a1ae5dba9c7d5
#
_entry.id   40157365cd33347c621a1ae5dba9c7d5
#
_cell.length_a   1.000
_cell.length_b   1.000
_cell.length_c   1.000
_cell.angle_alpha   90.00
_cell.angle_beta   90.00
_cell.angle_gamma   90.00
#
_symmetry.space_group_name_H-M   'P 1'
#
loop_
_entity.id
_entity.type
_entity.pdbx_description
1 polymer ?
#
loop_
_entity_poly.entity_id
_entity_poly.type
_entity_poly.pdbx_seq_one_letter_code
_entity_poly.pdbx_strand_id
1 'polypeptide(L)'
;MMLQSDSCRGLDRTHPERSSGSECDGSIVRLPGHDEFSPAIRAFEITSILVASALLAVLGFRTLPLIVGNPAWVFVGLLGVLLADFASGLIHWFADTWGHETMPILGRRLLRPFRVHHLNPRDFLRRDFIDCNGDVAFLQIPMLASTLFLMEHTSWGGALGVFGLGLCGVGLFTNQFHLWAHRASPAPIIRWLQDRGLILGRAEHRRHHRQPHQTAYCITTGWCNGPLDRIGFFPRLERFITRCTGIPPRADYHGFVS
;
A
#
# COMPACT_ATOMS: atom_id res chain seq x y z
N MET A 1 -40.65 -37.93 29.63
CA MET A 1 -40.11 -39.27 29.54
C MET A 1 -38.65 -39.08 29.29
N MET A 2 -37.81 -38.90 30.34
CA MET A 2 -37.00 -39.93 31.02
C MET A 2 -36.08 -40.60 30.00
N LEU A 3 -34.79 -40.73 30.11
CA LEU A 3 -33.78 -40.74 31.20
C LEU A 3 -32.42 -40.57 30.52
N GLN A 4 -31.43 -39.82 31.03
CA GLN A 4 -30.37 -40.28 31.94
C GLN A 4 -29.60 -41.52 31.41
N SER A 5 -28.29 -41.66 31.49
CA SER A 5 -27.25 -41.13 32.40
C SER A 5 -25.90 -41.79 32.02
N ASP A 6 -24.84 -41.10 32.36
CA ASP A 6 -23.61 -41.65 33.01
C ASP A 6 -22.79 -42.75 32.31
N SER A 7 -21.50 -42.65 32.19
CA SER A 7 -20.62 -42.80 33.36
C SER A 7 -19.14 -42.62 33.00
N CYS A 8 -18.45 -41.88 33.80
CA CYS A 8 -17.00 -41.91 34.00
C CYS A 8 -16.53 -43.20 34.64
N ARG A 9 -15.32 -43.63 34.35
CA ARG A 9 -14.28 -44.23 35.21
C ARG A 9 -13.32 -45.00 34.32
N GLY A 10 -12.03 -45.01 34.53
CA GLY A 10 -11.16 -44.62 35.62
C GLY A 10 -9.73 -45.06 35.33
N LEU A 11 -8.81 -44.26 35.84
CA LEU A 11 -7.52 -44.64 36.40
C LEU A 11 -6.58 -45.56 35.62
N ASP A 12 -5.40 -45.10 35.23
CA ASP A 12 -4.23 -45.50 36.00
C ASP A 12 -3.09 -44.50 35.93
N ARG A 13 -2.39 -44.31 37.02
CA ARG A 13 -1.20 -43.48 37.25
C ARG A 13 0.01 -44.35 36.92
N THR A 14 1.01 -43.77 36.28
CA THR A 14 2.44 -43.82 36.68
C THR A 14 3.31 -43.42 35.50
N HIS A 15 3.93 -42.29 35.50
CA HIS A 15 5.35 -41.98 35.51
C HIS A 15 5.60 -40.49 35.14
N PRO A 16 6.51 -39.83 35.83
CA PRO A 16 6.83 -38.42 35.52
C PRO A 16 8.00 -38.38 34.58
N GLU A 17 7.75 -38.12 33.33
CA GLU A 17 8.81 -37.63 32.44
C GLU A 17 8.69 -36.12 32.26
N ARG A 18 9.74 -35.43 32.67
CA ARG A 18 10.01 -34.03 32.43
C ARG A 18 10.10 -33.82 30.93
N SER A 19 9.05 -33.40 30.32
CA SER A 19 9.17 -32.66 29.06
C SER A 19 9.31 -31.20 29.46
N SER A 20 10.46 -30.65 29.15
CA SER A 20 10.68 -29.22 29.12
C SER A 20 9.64 -28.61 28.19
N GLY A 21 8.52 -28.19 28.78
CA GLY A 21 7.57 -27.35 28.11
C GLY A 21 8.28 -26.06 27.75
N SER A 22 8.60 -25.89 26.51
CA SER A 22 8.75 -24.55 25.97
C SER A 22 7.38 -23.90 26.21
N GLU A 23 7.27 -23.13 27.27
CA GLU A 23 6.24 -22.13 27.38
C GLU A 23 6.32 -21.34 26.06
N CYS A 24 5.37 -21.54 25.20
CA CYS A 24 5.05 -20.55 24.20
C CYS A 24 4.70 -19.31 25.01
N ASP A 25 5.72 -18.48 25.24
CA ASP A 25 5.53 -17.12 25.69
C ASP A 25 4.61 -16.47 24.66
N GLY A 26 3.32 -16.47 24.97
CA GLY A 26 2.31 -15.73 24.28
C GLY A 26 2.49 -14.23 24.51
N SER A 27 3.73 -13.76 24.41
CA SER A 27 4.00 -12.35 24.29
C SER A 27 3.27 -11.91 23.03
N ILE A 28 2.05 -11.42 23.23
CA ILE A 28 1.38 -10.56 22.28
C ILE A 28 2.48 -9.54 21.92
N VAL A 29 3.09 -9.72 20.76
CA VAL A 29 3.97 -8.70 20.20
C VAL A 29 3.10 -7.45 20.17
N ARG A 30 3.22 -6.62 21.20
CA ARG A 30 2.63 -5.29 21.20
C ARG A 30 3.35 -4.60 20.07
N LEU A 31 2.72 -4.65 18.90
CA LEU A 31 3.13 -3.78 17.81
C LEU A 31 3.15 -2.39 18.44
N PRO A 32 4.32 -1.73 18.48
CA PRO A 32 4.40 -0.41 19.05
C PRO A 32 3.24 0.39 18.49
N GLY A 33 2.51 1.10 19.32
CA GLY A 33 1.43 1.95 18.87
C GLY A 33 1.92 2.91 17.80
N HIS A 34 1.06 3.70 17.22
CA HIS A 34 1.39 4.80 16.29
C HIS A 34 2.42 5.74 16.96
N ASP A 35 3.71 5.39 16.89
CA ASP A 35 4.76 5.88 17.78
C ASP A 35 5.26 7.27 17.42
N GLU A 36 4.74 7.88 16.38
CA GLU A 36 5.30 9.13 15.88
C GLU A 36 4.29 10.27 15.82
N PHE A 37 3.41 10.35 16.78
CA PHE A 37 2.57 11.53 16.97
C PHE A 37 3.41 12.65 17.61
N SER A 38 4.22 13.33 16.81
CA SER A 38 4.81 14.59 17.24
C SER A 38 4.13 15.76 16.52
N PRO A 39 3.94 16.91 17.19
CA PRO A 39 3.40 18.10 16.52
C PRO A 39 4.23 18.51 15.28
N ALA A 40 5.54 18.28 15.30
CA ALA A 40 6.42 18.58 14.18
C ALA A 40 6.13 17.67 12.97
N ILE A 41 5.95 16.35 13.17
CA ILE A 41 5.59 15.42 12.10
C ILE A 41 4.22 15.78 11.54
N ARG A 42 3.27 16.09 12.41
CA ARG A 42 1.93 16.48 11.97
C ARG A 42 1.93 17.76 11.15
N ALA A 43 2.71 18.76 11.56
CA ALA A 43 2.89 19.99 10.79
C ALA A 43 3.55 19.72 9.43
N PHE A 44 4.56 18.85 9.39
CA PHE A 44 5.20 18.40 8.15
C PHE A 44 4.20 17.74 7.20
N GLU A 45 3.38 16.81 7.67
CA GLU A 45 2.38 16.10 6.87
C GLU A 45 1.32 17.05 6.31
N ILE A 46 0.78 17.94 7.16
CA ILE A 46 -0.19 18.97 6.74
C ILE A 46 0.42 19.87 5.68
N THR A 47 1.62 20.38 5.91
CA THR A 47 2.31 21.25 4.97
C THR A 47 2.55 20.56 3.64
N SER A 48 2.99 19.29 3.67
CA SER A 48 3.21 18.48 2.47
C SER A 48 1.94 18.32 1.65
N ILE A 49 0.81 18.01 2.31
CA ILE A 49 -0.49 17.85 1.64
C ILE A 49 -0.92 19.19 1.03
N LEU A 50 -0.80 20.30 1.76
CA LEU A 50 -1.18 21.62 1.26
C LEU A 50 -0.34 22.04 0.05
N VAL A 51 0.99 21.88 0.12
CA VAL A 51 1.90 22.21 -0.99
C VAL A 51 1.65 21.33 -2.21
N ALA A 52 1.57 20.02 -2.02
CA ALA A 52 1.29 19.09 -3.14
C ALA A 52 -0.07 19.37 -3.77
N SER A 53 -1.10 19.65 -2.96
CA SER A 53 -2.44 19.99 -3.47
C SER A 53 -2.44 21.30 -4.24
N ALA A 54 -1.72 22.32 -3.78
CA ALA A 54 -1.59 23.58 -4.49
C ALA A 54 -0.88 23.42 -5.83
N LEU A 55 0.24 22.69 -5.87
CA LEU A 55 0.96 22.38 -7.13
C LEU A 55 0.09 21.57 -8.09
N LEU A 56 -0.64 20.58 -7.57
CA LEU A 56 -1.57 19.77 -8.39
C LEU A 56 -2.71 20.64 -8.95
N ALA A 57 -3.25 21.57 -8.17
CA ALA A 57 -4.27 22.51 -8.63
C ALA A 57 -3.74 23.42 -9.75
N VAL A 58 -2.51 23.94 -9.61
CA VAL A 58 -1.85 24.72 -10.66
C VAL A 58 -1.67 23.88 -11.91
N LEU A 59 -1.19 22.64 -11.78
CA LEU A 59 -1.02 21.72 -12.91
C LEU A 59 -2.36 21.43 -13.60
N GLY A 60 -3.42 21.17 -12.83
CA GLY A 60 -4.77 20.95 -13.34
C GLY A 60 -5.30 22.17 -14.10
N PHE A 61 -5.12 23.37 -13.54
CA PHE A 61 -5.53 24.62 -14.20
C PHE A 61 -4.82 24.83 -15.55
N ARG A 62 -3.52 24.51 -15.61
CA ARG A 62 -2.72 24.65 -16.83
C ARG A 62 -3.01 23.60 -17.90
N THR A 63 -3.38 22.40 -17.49
CA THR A 63 -3.64 21.28 -18.41
C THR A 63 -5.09 21.20 -18.86
N LEU A 64 -6.03 21.74 -18.09
CA LEU A 64 -7.46 21.71 -18.43
C LEU A 64 -7.79 22.28 -19.81
N PRO A 65 -7.25 23.43 -20.25
CA PRO A 65 -7.50 23.94 -21.61
C PRO A 65 -7.02 23.00 -22.71
N LEU A 66 -5.92 22.26 -22.48
CA LEU A 66 -5.41 21.28 -23.43
C LEU A 66 -6.38 20.10 -23.58
N ILE A 67 -6.89 19.58 -22.46
CA ILE A 67 -7.81 18.46 -22.45
C ILE A 67 -9.17 18.85 -23.04
N VAL A 68 -9.66 20.05 -22.74
CA VAL A 68 -10.92 20.58 -23.31
C VAL A 68 -10.78 20.84 -24.80
N GLY A 69 -9.65 21.40 -25.25
CA GLY A 69 -9.38 21.66 -26.65
C GLY A 69 -9.17 20.40 -27.49
N ASN A 70 -8.66 19.34 -26.92
CA ASN A 70 -8.49 18.05 -27.57
C ASN A 70 -8.69 16.90 -26.58
N PRO A 71 -9.88 16.27 -26.53
CA PRO A 71 -10.18 15.17 -25.60
C PRO A 71 -9.23 13.96 -25.71
N ALA A 72 -8.48 13.81 -26.80
CA ALA A 72 -7.50 12.74 -26.93
C ALA A 72 -6.38 12.81 -25.85
N TRP A 73 -6.15 13.98 -25.26
CA TRP A 73 -5.24 14.13 -24.14
C TRP A 73 -5.62 13.29 -22.93
N VAL A 74 -6.87 12.88 -22.79
CA VAL A 74 -7.31 11.95 -21.72
C VAL A 74 -6.52 10.66 -21.77
N PHE A 75 -6.15 10.15 -22.96
CA PHE A 75 -5.33 8.92 -23.06
C PHE A 75 -3.92 9.13 -22.49
N VAL A 76 -3.34 10.32 -22.64
CA VAL A 76 -2.04 10.67 -22.03
C VAL A 76 -2.17 10.71 -20.49
N GLY A 77 -3.25 11.31 -19.99
CA GLY A 77 -3.55 11.29 -18.55
C GLY A 77 -3.73 9.87 -18.00
N LEU A 78 -4.43 8.99 -18.75
CA LEU A 78 -4.59 7.57 -18.36
C LEU A 78 -3.26 6.81 -18.32
N LEU A 79 -2.29 7.12 -19.17
CA LEU A 79 -0.94 6.56 -19.06
C LEU A 79 -0.27 7.00 -17.75
N GLY A 80 -0.49 8.24 -17.31
CA GLY A 80 -0.05 8.71 -15.99
C GLY A 80 -0.70 7.91 -14.85
N VAL A 81 -2.01 7.67 -14.92
CA VAL A 81 -2.74 6.83 -13.95
C VAL A 81 -2.18 5.41 -13.90
N LEU A 82 -1.90 4.79 -15.06
CA LEU A 82 -1.29 3.47 -15.14
C LEU A 82 0.09 3.43 -14.50
N LEU A 83 0.91 4.47 -14.72
CA LEU A 83 2.21 4.55 -14.09
C LEU A 83 2.09 4.73 -12.57
N ALA A 84 1.11 5.52 -12.08
CA ALA A 84 0.86 5.65 -10.65
C ALA A 84 0.51 4.29 -10.02
N ASP A 85 -0.37 3.53 -10.68
CA ASP A 85 -0.76 2.20 -10.21
C ASP A 85 0.43 1.23 -10.20
N PHE A 86 1.22 1.18 -11.27
CA PHE A 86 2.43 0.37 -11.36
C PHE A 86 3.47 0.77 -10.30
N ALA A 87 3.74 2.07 -10.14
CA ALA A 87 4.67 2.58 -9.14
C ALA A 87 4.23 2.22 -7.71
N SER A 88 2.93 2.30 -7.42
CA SER A 88 2.38 1.86 -6.14
C SER A 88 2.67 0.39 -5.88
N GLY A 89 2.56 -0.45 -6.91
CA GLY A 89 2.88 -1.87 -6.83
C GLY A 89 4.36 -2.14 -6.59
N LEU A 90 5.25 -1.39 -7.25
CA LEU A 90 6.70 -1.51 -7.03
C LEU A 90 7.10 -1.12 -5.60
N ILE A 91 6.55 -0.02 -5.08
CA ILE A 91 6.82 0.45 -3.71
C ILE A 91 6.30 -0.55 -2.69
N HIS A 92 5.09 -1.04 -2.85
CA HIS A 92 4.46 -2.03 -1.99
C HIS A 92 5.27 -3.32 -1.96
N TRP A 93 5.54 -3.89 -3.14
CA TRP A 93 6.35 -5.08 -3.29
C TRP A 93 7.75 -4.94 -2.67
N PHE A 94 8.42 -3.81 -2.89
CA PHE A 94 9.71 -3.54 -2.27
C PHE A 94 9.62 -3.51 -0.74
N ALA A 95 8.60 -2.81 -0.20
CA ALA A 95 8.40 -2.71 1.24
C ALA A 95 8.12 -4.05 1.91
N ASP A 96 7.44 -4.96 1.19
CA ASP A 96 7.18 -6.31 1.69
C ASP A 96 8.40 -7.24 1.58
N THR A 97 9.24 -7.02 0.58
CA THR A 97 10.26 -7.99 0.17
C THR A 97 11.62 -7.76 0.81
N TRP A 98 12.07 -6.51 0.93
CA TRP A 98 13.41 -6.18 1.44
C TRP A 98 13.41 -5.15 2.56
N GLY A 99 14.59 -4.98 3.15
CA GLY A 99 14.83 -4.03 4.23
C GLY A 99 14.39 -4.54 5.60
N HIS A 100 14.57 -3.72 6.62
CA HIS A 100 14.24 -4.03 8.02
C HIS A 100 13.48 -2.87 8.65
N GLU A 101 12.53 -3.16 9.51
CA GLU A 101 11.67 -2.14 10.14
C GLU A 101 12.43 -1.19 11.08
N THR A 102 13.62 -1.62 11.52
CA THR A 102 14.52 -0.78 12.35
C THR A 102 15.37 0.20 11.55
N MET A 103 15.31 0.17 10.21
CA MET A 103 16.04 1.13 9.38
C MET A 103 15.60 2.57 9.72
N PRO A 104 16.57 3.50 9.87
CA PRO A 104 16.23 4.89 10.12
C PRO A 104 15.31 5.44 9.02
N ILE A 105 14.28 6.19 9.40
CA ILE A 105 13.28 6.83 8.51
C ILE A 105 12.49 5.81 7.69
N LEU A 106 13.15 5.12 6.74
CA LEU A 106 12.50 4.20 5.80
C LEU A 106 11.81 3.03 6.51
N GLY A 107 12.45 2.46 7.55
CA GLY A 107 11.89 1.37 8.33
C GLY A 107 10.57 1.74 8.98
N ARG A 108 10.53 2.90 9.64
CA ARG A 108 9.35 3.34 10.39
C ARG A 108 8.23 3.87 9.48
N ARG A 109 8.59 4.68 8.47
CA ARG A 109 7.61 5.42 7.67
C ARG A 109 7.10 4.63 6.45
N LEU A 110 7.87 3.68 5.95
CA LEU A 110 7.48 2.87 4.79
C LEU A 110 7.35 1.38 5.14
N LEU A 111 8.45 0.72 5.55
CA LEU A 111 8.45 -0.74 5.64
C LEU A 111 7.48 -1.27 6.70
N ARG A 112 7.50 -0.67 7.89
CA ARG A 112 6.67 -1.12 9.00
C ARG A 112 5.17 -0.98 8.73
N PRO A 113 4.64 0.15 8.23
CA PRO A 113 3.22 0.27 7.91
C PRO A 113 2.73 -0.80 6.94
N PHE A 114 3.49 -1.08 5.88
CA PHE A 114 3.14 -2.12 4.91
C PHE A 114 3.16 -3.52 5.50
N ARG A 115 4.06 -3.83 6.42
CA ARG A 115 4.18 -5.15 7.04
C ARG A 115 3.18 -5.39 8.16
N VAL A 116 2.95 -4.36 9.00
CA VAL A 116 2.00 -4.45 10.10
C VAL A 116 0.58 -4.66 9.59
N HIS A 117 0.18 -4.06 8.47
CA HIS A 117 -1.17 -4.22 7.96
C HIS A 117 -1.45 -5.62 7.39
N HIS A 118 -0.42 -6.41 7.01
CA HIS A 118 -0.58 -7.82 6.69
C HIS A 118 -0.92 -8.67 7.92
N LEU A 119 -0.34 -8.33 9.07
CA LEU A 119 -0.60 -9.00 10.34
C LEU A 119 -1.91 -8.54 10.98
N ASN A 120 -2.15 -7.23 10.94
CA ASN A 120 -3.32 -6.58 11.52
C ASN A 120 -3.90 -5.52 10.57
N PRO A 121 -4.73 -5.92 9.60
CA PRO A 121 -5.34 -4.97 8.67
C PRO A 121 -6.20 -3.89 9.34
N ARG A 122 -6.66 -4.15 10.59
CA ARG A 122 -7.45 -3.17 11.35
C ARG A 122 -6.62 -2.01 11.88
N ASP A 123 -5.31 -2.20 12.05
CA ASP A 123 -4.42 -1.13 12.50
C ASP A 123 -4.34 -0.01 11.47
N PHE A 124 -4.28 -0.38 10.19
CA PHE A 124 -4.29 0.59 9.08
C PHE A 124 -5.57 1.44 9.05
N LEU A 125 -6.71 0.89 9.46
CA LEU A 125 -7.99 1.62 9.51
C LEU A 125 -8.06 2.70 10.61
N ARG A 126 -7.12 2.73 11.54
CA ARG A 126 -7.03 3.74 12.59
C ARG A 126 -6.37 5.04 12.11
N ARG A 127 -5.66 4.99 10.97
CA ARG A 127 -5.00 6.15 10.40
C ARG A 127 -6.02 7.17 9.91
N ASP A 128 -5.78 8.44 10.21
CA ASP A 128 -6.54 9.53 9.63
C ASP A 128 -6.01 9.91 8.23
N PHE A 129 -6.69 10.83 7.56
CA PHE A 129 -6.34 11.25 6.21
C PHE A 129 -4.93 11.84 6.11
N ILE A 130 -4.51 12.61 7.11
CA ILE A 130 -3.23 13.33 7.09
C ILE A 130 -2.08 12.34 7.27
N ASP A 131 -2.13 11.50 8.29
CA ASP A 131 -1.14 10.45 8.54
C ASP A 131 -1.05 9.45 7.36
N CYS A 132 -2.18 9.13 6.75
CA CYS A 132 -2.21 8.21 5.62
C CYS A 132 -1.53 8.77 4.36
N ASN A 133 -1.66 10.08 4.10
CA ASN A 133 -1.28 10.67 2.82
C ASN A 133 -0.12 11.67 2.90
N GLY A 134 0.32 12.08 4.08
CA GLY A 134 1.35 13.12 4.26
C GLY A 134 2.68 12.78 3.60
N ASP A 135 3.18 11.56 3.77
CA ASP A 135 4.44 11.11 3.17
C ASP A 135 4.36 11.00 1.64
N VAL A 136 3.25 10.48 1.12
CA VAL A 136 3.03 10.42 -0.33
C VAL A 136 2.97 11.82 -0.92
N ALA A 137 2.30 12.75 -0.23
CA ALA A 137 2.25 14.15 -0.65
C ALA A 137 3.64 14.77 -0.70
N PHE A 138 4.48 14.55 0.31
CA PHE A 138 5.86 15.03 0.32
C PHE A 138 6.67 14.50 -0.86
N LEU A 139 6.59 13.21 -1.14
CA LEU A 139 7.31 12.59 -2.27
C LEU A 139 6.84 13.10 -3.63
N GLN A 140 5.61 13.59 -3.73
CA GLN A 140 5.08 14.13 -4.98
C GLN A 140 5.43 15.59 -5.23
N ILE A 141 5.83 16.37 -4.21
CA ILE A 141 6.21 17.77 -4.38
C ILE A 141 7.29 17.95 -5.47
N PRO A 142 8.44 17.26 -5.41
CA PRO A 142 9.46 17.41 -6.43
C PRO A 142 8.99 16.95 -7.82
N MET A 143 8.14 15.94 -7.90
CA MET A 143 7.57 15.46 -9.18
C MET A 143 6.64 16.50 -9.79
N LEU A 144 5.75 17.09 -9.00
CA LEU A 144 4.84 18.14 -9.44
C LEU A 144 5.60 19.41 -9.87
N ALA A 145 6.59 19.83 -9.06
CA ALA A 145 7.43 20.97 -9.39
C ALA A 145 8.22 20.75 -10.68
N SER A 146 8.83 19.57 -10.85
CA SER A 146 9.55 19.22 -12.10
C SER A 146 8.61 19.16 -13.29
N THR A 147 7.40 18.61 -13.13
CA THR A 147 6.40 18.56 -14.21
C THR A 147 5.99 19.96 -14.66
N LEU A 148 5.71 20.85 -13.71
CA LEU A 148 5.37 22.25 -14.00
C LEU A 148 6.53 22.99 -14.68
N PHE A 149 7.76 22.77 -14.22
CA PHE A 149 8.95 23.35 -14.85
C PHE A 149 9.13 22.86 -16.27
N LEU A 150 9.12 21.54 -16.49
CA LEU A 150 9.30 20.95 -17.82
C LEU A 150 8.16 21.30 -18.78
N MET A 151 6.96 21.51 -18.26
CA MET A 151 5.80 21.94 -19.04
C MET A 151 6.05 23.27 -19.76
N GLU A 152 6.83 24.16 -19.17
CA GLU A 152 7.15 25.48 -19.74
C GLU A 152 8.41 25.48 -20.60
N HIS A 153 9.33 24.54 -20.35
CA HIS A 153 10.68 24.59 -20.95
C HIS A 153 10.91 23.53 -22.04
N THR A 154 9.88 22.73 -22.39
CA THR A 154 10.02 21.70 -23.42
C THR A 154 8.91 21.79 -24.47
N SER A 155 9.20 21.39 -25.69
CA SER A 155 8.21 21.36 -26.79
C SER A 155 7.07 20.35 -26.58
N TRP A 156 7.28 19.38 -25.70
CA TRP A 156 6.29 18.35 -25.32
C TRP A 156 5.73 18.58 -23.91
N GLY A 157 5.91 19.79 -23.40
CA GLY A 157 5.47 20.17 -22.06
C GLY A 157 3.99 19.94 -21.80
N GLY A 158 3.12 20.14 -22.79
CA GLY A 158 1.70 19.82 -22.69
C GLY A 158 1.44 18.34 -22.40
N ALA A 159 2.17 17.42 -23.06
CA ALA A 159 2.06 15.99 -22.82
C ALA A 159 2.55 15.61 -21.42
N LEU A 160 3.70 16.18 -21.00
CA LEU A 160 4.23 15.98 -19.65
C LEU A 160 3.27 16.50 -18.59
N GLY A 161 2.65 17.65 -18.80
CA GLY A 161 1.67 18.23 -17.89
C GLY A 161 0.46 17.33 -17.71
N VAL A 162 -0.17 16.87 -18.79
CA VAL A 162 -1.36 15.99 -18.72
C VAL A 162 -1.00 14.62 -18.16
N PHE A 163 0.15 14.06 -18.54
CA PHE A 163 0.66 12.82 -17.98
C PHE A 163 0.90 12.95 -16.46
N GLY A 164 1.59 14.02 -16.03
CA GLY A 164 1.85 14.33 -14.63
C GLY A 164 0.58 14.57 -13.82
N LEU A 165 -0.45 15.19 -14.43
CA LEU A 165 -1.77 15.34 -13.80
C LEU A 165 -2.40 13.97 -13.51
N GLY A 166 -2.36 13.04 -14.45
CA GLY A 166 -2.81 11.67 -14.25
C GLY A 166 -2.00 10.94 -13.17
N LEU A 167 -0.67 11.00 -13.26
CA LEU A 167 0.24 10.35 -12.34
C LEU A 167 0.09 10.86 -10.90
N CYS A 168 0.20 12.16 -10.70
CA CYS A 168 0.18 12.76 -9.37
C CYS A 168 -1.25 12.89 -8.82
N GLY A 169 -2.24 13.11 -9.68
CA GLY A 169 -3.63 13.28 -9.27
C GLY A 169 -4.18 12.05 -8.55
N VAL A 170 -3.96 10.85 -9.10
CA VAL A 170 -4.37 9.61 -8.41
C VAL A 170 -3.33 9.14 -7.41
N GLY A 171 -2.04 9.37 -7.71
CA GLY A 171 -0.93 8.98 -6.85
C GLY A 171 -1.02 9.60 -5.45
N LEU A 172 -1.48 10.84 -5.34
CA LEU A 172 -1.67 11.53 -4.05
C LEU A 172 -2.64 10.79 -3.12
N PHE A 173 -3.58 10.05 -3.66
CA PHE A 173 -4.60 9.32 -2.91
C PHE A 173 -4.35 7.81 -2.84
N THR A 174 -3.22 7.31 -3.30
CA THR A 174 -2.92 5.87 -3.34
C THR A 174 -3.11 5.20 -1.98
N ASN A 175 -2.53 5.73 -0.91
CA ASN A 175 -2.70 5.18 0.42
C ASN A 175 -4.14 5.29 0.93
N GLN A 176 -4.86 6.34 0.54
CA GLN A 176 -6.27 6.49 0.87
C GLN A 176 -7.13 5.43 0.17
N PHE A 177 -6.85 5.12 -1.11
CA PHE A 177 -7.54 4.06 -1.85
C PHE A 177 -7.26 2.69 -1.24
N HIS A 178 -6.01 2.45 -0.84
CA HIS A 178 -5.60 1.26 -0.11
C HIS A 178 -6.35 1.11 1.23
N LEU A 179 -6.41 2.18 2.03
CA LEU A 179 -7.18 2.19 3.28
C LEU A 179 -8.67 1.90 3.02
N TRP A 180 -9.27 2.49 2.00
CA TRP A 180 -10.67 2.23 1.66
C TRP A 180 -10.91 0.78 1.20
N ALA A 181 -9.92 0.13 0.58
CA ALA A 181 -10.02 -1.28 0.22
C ALA A 181 -10.05 -2.22 1.44
N HIS A 182 -9.56 -1.78 2.60
CA HIS A 182 -9.69 -2.49 3.86
C HIS A 182 -11.04 -2.28 4.56
N ARG A 183 -11.78 -1.21 4.27
CA ARG A 183 -13.05 -0.93 4.95
C ARG A 183 -14.14 -1.93 4.56
N ALA A 184 -14.81 -2.50 5.58
CA ALA A 184 -15.93 -3.42 5.36
C ALA A 184 -17.14 -2.71 4.74
N SER A 185 -17.40 -1.48 5.16
CA SER A 185 -18.51 -0.65 4.70
C SER A 185 -18.00 0.75 4.35
N PRO A 186 -17.43 0.93 3.16
CA PRO A 186 -17.04 2.25 2.70
C PRO A 186 -18.28 3.10 2.38
N ALA A 187 -18.11 4.43 2.31
CA ALA A 187 -19.16 5.34 1.87
C ALA A 187 -19.71 4.93 0.49
N PRO A 188 -20.99 5.20 0.18
CA PRO A 188 -21.60 4.75 -1.08
C PRO A 188 -20.83 5.16 -2.34
N ILE A 189 -20.33 6.40 -2.37
CA ILE A 189 -19.52 6.89 -3.50
C ILE A 189 -18.18 6.12 -3.64
N ILE A 190 -17.53 5.78 -2.54
CA ILE A 190 -16.31 5.00 -2.55
C ILE A 190 -16.58 3.59 -3.07
N ARG A 191 -17.66 2.97 -2.60
CA ARG A 191 -18.10 1.66 -3.10
C ARG A 191 -18.38 1.71 -4.59
N TRP A 192 -19.08 2.73 -5.07
CA TRP A 192 -19.35 2.90 -6.49
C TRP A 192 -18.08 3.02 -7.33
N LEU A 193 -17.08 3.79 -6.86
CA LEU A 193 -15.78 3.90 -7.54
C LEU A 193 -15.04 2.55 -7.57
N GLN A 194 -15.08 1.80 -6.47
CA GLN A 194 -14.47 0.46 -6.36
C GLN A 194 -15.16 -0.56 -7.27
N ASP A 195 -16.49 -0.57 -7.31
CA ASP A 195 -17.29 -1.48 -8.13
C ASP A 195 -17.10 -1.21 -9.64
N ARG A 196 -16.77 0.03 -10.01
CA ARG A 196 -16.42 0.43 -11.39
C ARG A 196 -14.94 0.24 -11.72
N GLY A 197 -14.12 -0.21 -10.77
CA GLY A 197 -12.68 -0.38 -10.96
C GLY A 197 -11.93 0.94 -11.19
N LEU A 198 -12.48 2.07 -10.75
CA LEU A 198 -11.82 3.38 -10.87
C LEU A 198 -10.78 3.61 -9.77
N ILE A 199 -10.93 2.94 -8.66
CA ILE A 199 -9.96 2.86 -7.55
C ILE A 199 -9.88 1.42 -7.07
N LEU A 200 -8.85 1.09 -6.29
CA LEU A 200 -8.63 -0.25 -5.76
C LEU A 200 -9.86 -0.84 -5.07
N GLY A 201 -10.34 -1.97 -5.59
CA GLY A 201 -11.47 -2.71 -5.04
C GLY A 201 -11.07 -3.66 -3.91
N ARG A 202 -11.99 -3.90 -2.95
CA ARG A 202 -11.75 -4.83 -1.83
C ARG A 202 -11.41 -6.26 -2.28
N ALA A 203 -12.07 -6.74 -3.33
CA ALA A 203 -11.84 -8.10 -3.82
C ALA A 203 -10.42 -8.26 -4.37
N GLU A 204 -9.95 -7.24 -5.09
CA GLU A 204 -8.61 -7.19 -5.65
C GLU A 204 -7.55 -7.14 -4.54
N HIS A 205 -7.72 -6.24 -3.58
CA HIS A 205 -6.78 -6.11 -2.47
C HIS A 205 -6.75 -7.35 -1.56
N ARG A 206 -7.89 -8.05 -1.37
CA ARG A 206 -7.90 -9.33 -0.67
C ARG A 206 -7.10 -10.44 -1.37
N ARG A 207 -6.87 -10.35 -2.68
CA ARG A 207 -5.97 -11.29 -3.39
C ARG A 207 -4.54 -11.13 -2.88
N HIS A 208 -4.10 -9.88 -2.67
CA HIS A 208 -2.80 -9.59 -2.09
C HIS A 208 -2.65 -10.15 -0.67
N HIS A 209 -3.68 -10.00 0.17
CA HIS A 209 -3.69 -10.51 1.54
C HIS A 209 -3.83 -12.03 1.68
N ARG A 210 -3.91 -12.77 0.56
CA ARG A 210 -3.82 -14.24 0.61
C ARG A 210 -2.37 -14.69 0.58
N GLN A 211 -2.02 -15.60 1.49
CA GLN A 211 -0.70 -16.22 1.45
C GLN A 211 -0.43 -16.87 0.07
N PRO A 212 0.77 -16.78 -0.45
CA PRO A 212 2.00 -16.24 0.15
C PRO A 212 2.23 -14.72 -0.10
N HIS A 213 1.21 -13.89 -0.31
CA HIS A 213 1.30 -12.43 -0.50
C HIS A 213 2.14 -11.99 -1.72
N GLN A 214 2.16 -12.77 -2.79
CA GLN A 214 3.03 -12.57 -3.95
C GLN A 214 2.34 -11.99 -5.18
N THR A 215 1.10 -11.54 -5.04
CA THR A 215 0.26 -11.05 -6.15
C THR A 215 -0.45 -9.76 -5.79
N ALA A 216 -0.95 -9.04 -6.78
CA ALA A 216 -1.83 -7.89 -6.61
C ALA A 216 -1.24 -6.75 -5.77
N TYR A 217 0.01 -6.39 -6.01
CA TYR A 217 0.73 -5.34 -5.28
C TYR A 217 0.30 -3.91 -5.62
N CYS A 218 -0.30 -3.67 -6.80
CA CYS A 218 -0.73 -2.34 -7.21
C CYS A 218 -1.97 -1.93 -6.42
N ILE A 219 -1.88 -0.80 -5.70
CA ILE A 219 -2.86 -0.38 -4.70
C ILE A 219 -3.53 0.96 -5.01
N THR A 220 -3.33 1.51 -6.22
CA THR A 220 -4.02 2.74 -6.66
C THR A 220 -5.35 2.41 -7.33
N THR A 221 -5.32 1.79 -8.49
CA THR A 221 -6.51 1.32 -9.21
C THR A 221 -6.60 -0.20 -9.26
N GLY A 222 -5.45 -0.88 -9.18
CA GLY A 222 -5.31 -2.31 -9.37
C GLY A 222 -5.31 -2.76 -10.84
N TRP A 223 -5.32 -1.83 -11.81
CA TRP A 223 -5.38 -2.16 -13.24
C TRP A 223 -4.16 -2.95 -13.72
N CYS A 224 -2.99 -2.66 -13.16
CA CYS A 224 -1.76 -3.34 -13.52
C CYS A 224 -1.65 -4.75 -12.91
N ASN A 225 -2.40 -5.08 -11.88
CA ASN A 225 -2.27 -6.36 -11.16
C ASN A 225 -2.45 -7.57 -12.08
N GLY A 226 -3.56 -7.60 -12.84
CA GLY A 226 -3.85 -8.75 -13.72
C GLY A 226 -2.76 -9.05 -14.75
N PRO A 227 -2.30 -8.07 -15.54
CA PRO A 227 -1.18 -8.24 -16.46
C PRO A 227 0.12 -8.64 -15.78
N LEU A 228 0.49 -7.98 -14.68
CA LEU A 228 1.74 -8.25 -13.95
C LEU A 228 1.76 -9.64 -13.31
N ASP A 229 0.64 -10.08 -12.74
CA ASP A 229 0.50 -11.41 -12.16
C ASP A 229 0.59 -12.51 -13.23
N ARG A 230 -0.07 -12.30 -14.40
CA ARG A 230 -0.02 -13.28 -15.51
C ARG A 230 1.39 -13.54 -16.01
N ILE A 231 2.22 -12.50 -16.08
CA ILE A 231 3.60 -12.65 -16.51
C ILE A 231 4.56 -12.99 -15.37
N GLY A 232 4.08 -13.07 -14.11
CA GLY A 232 4.90 -13.32 -12.94
C GLY A 232 5.99 -12.26 -12.75
N PHE A 233 5.64 -10.97 -12.93
CA PHE A 233 6.58 -9.86 -12.96
C PHE A 233 7.39 -9.76 -11.67
N PHE A 234 6.73 -9.66 -10.52
CA PHE A 234 7.39 -9.46 -9.22
C PHE A 234 8.29 -10.65 -8.83
N PRO A 235 7.85 -11.92 -8.91
CA PRO A 235 8.74 -13.06 -8.65
C PRO A 235 9.93 -13.15 -9.62
N ARG A 236 9.79 -12.71 -10.87
CA ARG A 236 10.93 -12.64 -11.80
C ARG A 236 11.91 -11.54 -11.42
N LEU A 237 11.39 -10.37 -11.02
CA LEU A 237 12.19 -9.24 -10.57
C LEU A 237 12.97 -9.59 -9.28
N GLU A 238 12.35 -10.29 -8.33
CA GLU A 238 13.02 -10.82 -7.13
C GLU A 238 14.21 -11.71 -7.49
N ARG A 239 13.98 -12.69 -8.36
CA ARG A 239 15.06 -13.60 -8.81
C ARG A 239 16.17 -12.84 -9.53
N PHE A 240 15.82 -11.86 -10.35
CA PHE A 240 16.80 -11.03 -11.05
C PHE A 240 17.65 -10.22 -10.06
N ILE A 241 17.02 -9.52 -9.13
CA ILE A 241 17.73 -8.71 -8.12
C ILE A 241 18.60 -9.60 -7.25
N THR A 242 18.08 -10.73 -6.75
CA THR A 242 18.86 -11.68 -5.94
C THR A 242 20.08 -12.19 -6.68
N ARG A 243 19.96 -12.48 -7.98
CA ARG A 243 21.12 -12.92 -8.80
C ARG A 243 22.16 -11.81 -8.99
N CYS A 244 21.71 -10.56 -9.15
CA CYS A 244 22.63 -9.43 -9.37
C CYS A 244 23.30 -8.94 -8.09
N THR A 245 22.60 -8.99 -6.96
CA THR A 245 23.05 -8.40 -5.70
C THR A 245 23.51 -9.41 -4.65
N GLY A 246 23.13 -10.68 -4.80
CA GLY A 246 23.29 -11.70 -3.76
C GLY A 246 22.36 -11.53 -2.55
N ILE A 247 21.47 -10.53 -2.55
CA ILE A 247 20.58 -10.24 -1.43
C ILE A 247 19.26 -10.97 -1.66
N PRO A 248 18.94 -12.04 -0.90
CA PRO A 248 17.65 -12.74 -1.05
C PRO A 248 16.50 -11.91 -0.48
N PRO A 249 15.25 -12.18 -0.89
CA PRO A 249 14.06 -11.71 -0.22
C PRO A 249 14.08 -12.11 1.26
N ARG A 250 13.30 -11.40 2.07
CA ARG A 250 13.13 -11.75 3.49
C ARG A 250 12.66 -13.20 3.65
N ALA A 251 13.18 -13.88 4.65
CA ALA A 251 12.80 -15.26 4.96
C ALA A 251 11.31 -15.39 5.39
N ASP A 252 10.79 -14.38 6.06
CA ASP A 252 9.40 -14.26 6.54
C ASP A 252 8.44 -13.67 5.50
N TYR A 253 8.90 -13.40 4.28
CA TYR A 253 8.09 -12.84 3.21
C TYR A 253 6.96 -13.79 2.77
N HIS A 254 7.19 -15.08 2.80
CA HIS A 254 6.24 -16.10 2.36
C HIS A 254 5.34 -16.66 3.47
N GLY A 255 5.53 -16.23 4.68
CA GLY A 255 4.74 -16.64 5.82
C GLY A 255 5.18 -15.87 7.04
N PHE A 256 4.32 -15.01 7.51
CA PHE A 256 4.35 -14.70 8.92
C PHE A 256 3.99 -16.01 9.61
N VAL A 257 5.01 -16.76 10.00
CA VAL A 257 4.81 -17.99 10.74
C VAL A 257 4.18 -17.57 12.06
N SER A 258 2.94 -17.97 12.22
CA SER A 258 2.18 -17.92 13.46
C SER A 258 2.90 -18.63 14.59
#